data_650264c1bc26dda285eb9d2753ad87ff
#
_entry.id   650264c1bc26dda285eb9d2753ad87ff
#
_cell.length_a   1.000
_cell.length_b   1.000
_cell.length_c   1.000
_cell.angle_alpha   90.00
_cell.angle_beta   90.00
_cell.angle_gamma   90.00
#
_symmetry.space_group_name_H-M   'P 1'
#
loop_
_entity.id
_entity.type
_entity.pdbx_description
1 polymer ?
#
loop_
_entity_poly.entity_id
_entity_poly.type
_entity_poly.pdbx_seq_one_letter_code
_entity_poly.pdbx_strand_id
1 'polypeptide(L)'
;MVAMRPGWADAMAAMGNIDDVMEPLARIHCEVSVEVARMLGLDNATQTTLWNILETYDGRGKLHRLPGDRVPLPVFIISVAGDLEIFTRVYGIERALVLIAKKGGASYPASLIHSVALLSEQWLRALDRTSPDAIEAALLTAGMRKATSPELIADVIDLKLPWMTGFSRAVAQISAACCENAGLDRVSQSRVYRAGLIHGIGSAAVPNAAYDDPSTRSASAWERFRLAPYWTLRAGRQIPALEREAEIASFAHERLDGSGYFRGASGKTIPMEARILGTAVAWVELRSARPWRKALSASEAVAQLMKEAKIGRFDPDIVEDVGSSTLADRQPRRRRSNTIRLSSRETEVLHRISRGASNKEVARDLDLSPSTVRTHVESVFRKLECSTRAAAALKASSMGLLPSEPTDFVSKAISYR
;
A
#
# COMPACT_ATOMS: atom_id res chain seq x y z
N MET A 1 2.77 -13.22 -30.09
CA MET A 1 1.67 -13.56 -29.16
C MET A 1 2.33 -14.15 -27.92
N VAL A 2 2.33 -13.42 -26.82
CA VAL A 2 2.64 -14.03 -25.52
C VAL A 2 1.58 -15.10 -25.34
N ALA A 3 1.96 -16.35 -25.11
CA ALA A 3 1.01 -17.42 -24.87
C ALA A 3 0.20 -17.07 -23.62
N MET A 4 -1.01 -16.61 -23.82
CA MET A 4 -1.97 -16.40 -22.71
C MET A 4 -2.14 -17.74 -22.01
N ARG A 5 -2.09 -17.73 -20.68
CA ARG A 5 -2.38 -18.95 -19.90
C ARG A 5 -3.75 -19.49 -20.33
N PRO A 6 -3.92 -20.82 -20.45
CA PRO A 6 -5.22 -21.42 -20.72
C PRO A 6 -6.26 -20.86 -19.71
N GLY A 7 -7.44 -20.46 -20.20
CA GLY A 7 -8.51 -19.86 -19.39
C GLY A 7 -8.48 -18.33 -19.25
N TRP A 8 -7.46 -17.63 -19.75
CA TRP A 8 -7.43 -16.15 -19.68
C TRP A 8 -8.46 -15.51 -20.61
N ALA A 9 -8.65 -16.08 -21.79
CA ALA A 9 -9.67 -15.61 -22.73
C ALA A 9 -11.09 -15.78 -22.16
N ASP A 10 -11.36 -16.90 -21.50
CA ASP A 10 -12.64 -17.19 -20.86
C ASP A 10 -12.87 -16.27 -19.65
N ALA A 11 -11.83 -16.02 -18.84
CA ALA A 11 -11.89 -15.08 -17.72
C ALA A 11 -12.13 -13.65 -18.21
N MET A 12 -11.50 -13.21 -19.30
CA MET A 12 -11.75 -11.90 -19.91
C MET A 12 -13.14 -11.80 -20.53
N ALA A 13 -13.61 -12.84 -21.19
CA ALA A 13 -14.97 -12.88 -21.73
C ALA A 13 -16.04 -12.80 -20.63
N ALA A 14 -15.79 -13.41 -19.48
CA ALA A 14 -16.67 -13.35 -18.31
C ALA A 14 -16.70 -11.96 -17.63
N MET A 15 -15.71 -11.11 -17.86
CA MET A 15 -15.62 -9.75 -17.30
C MET A 15 -16.53 -8.73 -18.04
N GLY A 16 -17.16 -9.09 -19.16
CA GLY A 16 -17.96 -8.18 -19.96
C GLY A 16 -17.10 -7.21 -20.80
N ASN A 17 -17.54 -5.95 -20.92
CA ASN A 17 -16.76 -4.95 -21.65
C ASN A 17 -15.48 -4.60 -20.85
N ILE A 18 -14.32 -4.88 -21.45
CA ILE A 18 -13.02 -4.66 -20.79
C ILE A 18 -12.80 -3.20 -20.38
N ASP A 19 -13.38 -2.24 -21.08
CA ASP A 19 -13.26 -0.83 -20.77
C ASP A 19 -13.97 -0.47 -19.46
N ASP A 20 -15.07 -1.15 -19.11
CA ASP A 20 -15.80 -0.94 -17.84
C ASP A 20 -14.96 -1.33 -16.62
N VAL A 21 -14.00 -2.23 -16.79
CA VAL A 21 -13.06 -2.66 -15.74
C VAL A 21 -11.77 -1.81 -15.79
N MET A 22 -11.28 -1.52 -16.98
CA MET A 22 -10.00 -0.83 -17.16
C MET A 22 -10.05 0.66 -16.81
N GLU A 23 -11.13 1.37 -17.10
CA GLU A 23 -11.23 2.80 -16.79
C GLU A 23 -11.18 3.08 -15.28
N PRO A 24 -11.94 2.40 -14.40
CA PRO A 24 -11.80 2.56 -12.95
C PRO A 24 -10.40 2.25 -12.44
N LEU A 25 -9.75 1.20 -12.94
CA LEU A 25 -8.39 0.84 -12.56
C LEU A 25 -7.37 1.90 -13.01
N ALA A 26 -7.51 2.40 -14.24
CA ALA A 26 -6.68 3.47 -14.78
C ALA A 26 -6.78 4.74 -13.91
N ARG A 27 -7.99 5.10 -13.51
CA ARG A 27 -8.27 6.24 -12.63
C ARG A 27 -7.59 6.09 -11.27
N ILE A 28 -7.75 4.94 -10.62
CA ILE A 28 -7.09 4.65 -9.34
C ILE A 28 -5.57 4.76 -9.50
N HIS A 29 -5.03 4.15 -10.55
CA HIS A 29 -3.59 4.17 -10.82
C HIS A 29 -3.06 5.61 -10.95
N CYS A 30 -3.68 6.44 -11.78
CA CYS A 30 -3.25 7.81 -12.00
C CYS A 30 -3.41 8.67 -10.74
N GLU A 31 -4.56 8.62 -10.05
CA GLU A 31 -4.77 9.41 -8.83
C GLU A 31 -3.80 9.04 -7.70
N VAL A 32 -3.61 7.74 -7.45
CA VAL A 32 -2.68 7.30 -6.39
C VAL A 32 -1.25 7.67 -6.74
N SER A 33 -0.83 7.49 -8.01
CA SER A 33 0.52 7.85 -8.45
C SER A 33 0.81 9.34 -8.29
N VAL A 34 -0.14 10.20 -8.66
CA VAL A 34 -0.01 11.66 -8.48
C VAL A 34 0.03 12.03 -7.00
N GLU A 35 -0.82 11.42 -6.17
CA GLU A 35 -0.83 11.70 -4.74
C GLU A 35 0.48 11.28 -4.07
N VAL A 36 1.02 10.12 -4.41
CA VAL A 36 2.35 9.70 -3.94
C VAL A 36 3.44 10.66 -4.41
N ALA A 37 3.42 11.07 -5.68
CA ALA A 37 4.38 12.05 -6.22
C ALA A 37 4.30 13.39 -5.48
N ARG A 38 3.08 13.86 -5.18
CA ARG A 38 2.84 15.07 -4.39
C ARG A 38 3.39 14.94 -2.96
N MET A 39 3.16 13.81 -2.30
CA MET A 39 3.66 13.53 -0.95
C MET A 39 5.19 13.43 -0.91
N LEU A 40 5.80 12.94 -1.99
CA LEU A 40 7.26 12.93 -2.18
C LEU A 40 7.82 14.31 -2.53
N GLY A 41 6.97 15.31 -2.77
CA GLY A 41 7.38 16.67 -3.17
C GLY A 41 7.98 16.74 -4.58
N LEU A 42 7.57 15.82 -5.48
CA LEU A 42 7.94 15.86 -6.89
C LEU A 42 7.24 17.04 -7.59
N ASP A 43 7.86 17.54 -8.63
CA ASP A 43 7.40 18.73 -9.33
C ASP A 43 6.08 18.52 -10.09
N ASN A 44 5.46 19.64 -10.49
CA ASN A 44 4.19 19.62 -11.21
C ASN A 44 4.29 18.92 -12.58
N ALA A 45 5.44 18.99 -13.24
CA ALA A 45 5.63 18.33 -14.54
C ALA A 45 5.59 16.81 -14.38
N THR A 46 6.25 16.28 -13.36
CA THR A 46 6.17 14.85 -12.98
C THR A 46 4.74 14.46 -12.61
N GLN A 47 4.07 15.25 -11.77
CA GLN A 47 2.68 14.97 -11.37
C GLN A 47 1.74 14.96 -12.59
N THR A 48 1.88 15.93 -13.50
CA THR A 48 1.07 16.01 -14.73
C THR A 48 1.37 14.84 -15.67
N THR A 49 2.62 14.41 -15.76
CA THR A 49 3.01 13.21 -16.54
C THR A 49 2.34 11.96 -15.99
N LEU A 50 2.40 11.74 -14.68
CA LEU A 50 1.75 10.60 -14.02
C LEU A 50 0.22 10.62 -14.16
N TRP A 51 -0.39 11.80 -14.12
CA TRP A 51 -1.83 11.96 -14.34
C TRP A 51 -2.27 11.53 -15.73
N ASN A 52 -1.41 11.71 -16.74
CA ASN A 52 -1.68 11.42 -18.13
C ASN A 52 -0.97 10.15 -18.64
N ILE A 53 -0.37 9.33 -17.77
CA ILE A 53 0.51 8.22 -18.16
C ILE A 53 -0.16 7.15 -19.04
N LEU A 54 -1.49 7.08 -19.04
CA LEU A 54 -2.29 6.13 -19.82
C LEU A 54 -2.95 6.78 -21.06
N GLU A 55 -2.57 8.00 -21.41
CA GLU A 55 -3.02 8.66 -22.62
C GLU A 55 -2.24 8.20 -23.84
N THR A 56 -2.86 8.31 -25.03
CA THR A 56 -2.29 7.97 -26.33
C THR A 56 -2.33 9.17 -27.26
N TYR A 57 -1.47 9.19 -28.26
CA TYR A 57 -1.31 10.33 -29.18
C TYR A 57 -2.58 10.57 -30.02
N ASP A 58 -3.32 9.51 -30.38
CA ASP A 58 -4.55 9.58 -31.15
C ASP A 58 -5.81 9.97 -30.33
N GLY A 59 -5.63 10.29 -29.04
CA GLY A 59 -6.73 10.66 -28.15
C GLY A 59 -7.61 9.50 -27.71
N ARG A 60 -7.16 8.26 -27.89
CA ARG A 60 -7.89 7.04 -27.46
C ARG A 60 -7.41 6.51 -26.13
N GLY A 61 -6.72 7.32 -25.35
CA GLY A 61 -6.29 7.02 -24.00
C GLY A 61 -7.42 6.56 -23.09
N LYS A 62 -7.08 5.90 -22.01
CA LYS A 62 -8.08 5.21 -21.17
C LYS A 62 -8.75 6.10 -20.13
N LEU A 63 -8.26 7.32 -19.89
CA LEU A 63 -8.77 8.14 -18.79
C LEU A 63 -9.38 9.46 -19.25
N HIS A 64 -8.60 10.32 -19.91
CA HIS A 64 -9.02 11.69 -20.25
C HIS A 64 -9.31 11.85 -21.74
N ARG A 65 -8.82 10.94 -22.57
CA ARG A 65 -8.96 10.95 -24.04
C ARG A 65 -8.51 12.27 -24.65
N LEU A 66 -7.38 12.79 -24.16
CA LEU A 66 -6.82 14.04 -24.58
C LEU A 66 -6.20 13.94 -25.98
N PRO A 67 -6.35 14.98 -26.84
CA PRO A 67 -5.58 15.09 -28.07
C PRO A 67 -4.08 15.05 -27.78
N GLY A 68 -3.29 14.41 -28.65
CA GLY A 68 -1.87 14.16 -28.42
C GLY A 68 -1.02 15.41 -28.18
N ASP A 69 -1.41 16.55 -28.73
CA ASP A 69 -0.78 17.84 -28.51
C ASP A 69 -1.00 18.42 -27.10
N ARG A 70 -1.99 17.91 -26.37
CA ARG A 70 -2.27 18.27 -24.97
C ARG A 70 -1.67 17.33 -23.95
N VAL A 71 -1.15 16.18 -24.40
CA VAL A 71 -0.50 15.20 -23.52
C VAL A 71 0.98 15.56 -23.37
N PRO A 72 1.53 15.59 -22.15
CA PRO A 72 2.94 15.88 -21.94
C PRO A 72 3.86 14.91 -22.70
N LEU A 73 4.86 15.41 -23.39
CA LEU A 73 5.81 14.61 -24.17
C LEU A 73 6.46 13.45 -23.37
N PRO A 74 6.81 13.61 -22.07
CA PRO A 74 7.35 12.51 -21.27
C PRO A 74 6.45 11.27 -21.22
N VAL A 75 5.12 11.40 -21.31
CA VAL A 75 4.19 10.27 -21.39
C VAL A 75 4.52 9.36 -22.56
N PHE A 76 4.73 9.95 -23.73
CA PHE A 76 5.04 9.20 -24.96
C PHE A 76 6.45 8.64 -24.93
N ILE A 77 7.42 9.37 -24.35
CA ILE A 77 8.80 8.88 -24.18
C ILE A 77 8.80 7.63 -23.28
N ILE A 78 8.10 7.65 -22.15
CA ILE A 78 7.98 6.51 -21.24
C ILE A 78 7.32 5.35 -21.96
N SER A 79 6.23 5.59 -22.69
CA SER A 79 5.49 4.55 -23.42
C SER A 79 6.34 3.88 -24.49
N VAL A 80 7.04 4.66 -25.32
CA VAL A 80 7.89 4.08 -26.40
C VAL A 80 9.13 3.40 -25.84
N ALA A 81 9.71 3.91 -24.76
CA ALA A 81 10.84 3.26 -24.09
C ALA A 81 10.46 1.90 -23.49
N GLY A 82 9.28 1.82 -22.84
CA GLY A 82 8.74 0.56 -22.35
C GLY A 82 8.44 -0.44 -23.47
N ASP A 83 7.83 0.02 -24.55
CA ASP A 83 7.59 -0.82 -25.73
C ASP A 83 8.90 -1.31 -26.35
N LEU A 84 9.91 -0.45 -26.44
CA LEU A 84 11.22 -0.83 -26.97
C LEU A 84 11.89 -1.92 -26.14
N GLU A 85 11.93 -1.75 -24.82
CA GLU A 85 12.51 -2.77 -23.91
C GLU A 85 11.75 -4.11 -24.01
N ILE A 86 10.44 -4.07 -23.82
CA ILE A 86 9.60 -5.26 -23.78
C ILE A 86 9.65 -6.03 -25.12
N PHE A 87 9.46 -5.31 -26.23
CA PHE A 87 9.43 -5.96 -27.55
C PHE A 87 10.81 -6.48 -27.95
N THR A 88 11.90 -5.75 -27.61
CA THR A 88 13.26 -6.23 -27.89
C THR A 88 13.57 -7.50 -27.10
N ARG A 89 13.22 -7.53 -25.82
CA ARG A 89 13.42 -8.68 -24.94
C ARG A 89 12.62 -9.92 -25.40
N VAL A 90 11.43 -9.72 -25.94
CA VAL A 90 10.53 -10.82 -26.32
C VAL A 90 10.76 -11.27 -27.77
N TYR A 91 11.02 -10.35 -28.69
CA TYR A 91 11.00 -10.61 -30.13
C TYR A 91 12.30 -10.27 -30.86
N GLY A 92 13.29 -9.69 -30.18
CA GLY A 92 14.48 -9.10 -30.79
C GLY A 92 14.24 -7.72 -31.39
N ILE A 93 15.35 -6.98 -31.59
CA ILE A 93 15.30 -5.55 -31.94
C ILE A 93 14.62 -5.25 -33.29
N GLU A 94 14.90 -6.05 -34.31
CA GLU A 94 14.30 -5.85 -35.65
C GLU A 94 12.78 -5.91 -35.60
N ARG A 95 12.24 -6.92 -34.90
CA ARG A 95 10.80 -7.09 -34.75
C ARG A 95 10.19 -6.01 -33.85
N ALA A 96 10.92 -5.61 -32.81
CA ALA A 96 10.52 -4.51 -31.91
C ALA A 96 10.31 -3.21 -32.70
N LEU A 97 11.27 -2.84 -33.53
CA LEU A 97 11.18 -1.61 -34.35
C LEU A 97 9.98 -1.64 -35.31
N VAL A 98 9.70 -2.79 -35.93
CA VAL A 98 8.49 -2.96 -36.77
C VAL A 98 7.20 -2.77 -35.97
N LEU A 99 7.14 -3.32 -34.76
CA LEU A 99 5.96 -3.19 -33.89
C LEU A 99 5.77 -1.75 -33.41
N ILE A 100 6.86 -1.08 -33.03
CA ILE A 100 6.87 0.32 -32.62
C ILE A 100 6.42 1.22 -33.78
N ALA A 101 6.97 1.02 -34.97
CA ALA A 101 6.59 1.80 -36.15
C ALA A 101 5.08 1.72 -36.45
N LYS A 102 4.45 0.56 -36.24
CA LYS A 102 2.99 0.38 -36.40
C LYS A 102 2.15 1.15 -35.39
N LYS A 103 2.72 1.51 -34.23
CA LYS A 103 2.06 2.28 -33.18
C LYS A 103 2.25 3.79 -33.34
N GLY A 104 3.11 4.22 -34.28
CA GLY A 104 3.34 5.63 -34.60
C GLY A 104 2.07 6.33 -35.07
N GLY A 105 1.84 7.55 -34.58
CA GLY A 105 0.62 8.31 -34.84
C GLY A 105 -0.59 7.86 -34.02
N ALA A 106 -0.55 6.67 -33.42
CA ALA A 106 -1.60 6.18 -32.54
C ALA A 106 -1.16 6.26 -31.06
N SER A 107 -0.21 5.44 -30.62
CA SER A 107 0.23 5.43 -29.23
C SER A 107 1.14 6.59 -28.87
N TYR A 108 1.99 7.02 -29.79
CA TYR A 108 2.95 8.12 -29.62
C TYR A 108 3.22 8.82 -30.96
N PRO A 109 3.75 10.09 -30.93
CA PRO A 109 3.99 10.86 -32.14
C PRO A 109 5.01 10.20 -33.08
N ALA A 110 4.78 10.31 -34.40
CA ALA A 110 5.67 9.73 -35.42
C ALA A 110 7.12 10.23 -35.32
N SER A 111 7.35 11.44 -34.81
CA SER A 111 8.68 11.99 -34.60
C SER A 111 9.54 11.17 -33.64
N LEU A 112 8.95 10.55 -32.60
CA LEU A 112 9.66 9.67 -31.69
C LEU A 112 10.11 8.37 -32.35
N ILE A 113 9.33 7.85 -33.31
CA ILE A 113 9.69 6.63 -34.06
C ILE A 113 11.01 6.80 -34.78
N HIS A 114 11.21 7.93 -35.43
CA HIS A 114 12.47 8.21 -36.15
C HIS A 114 13.67 8.17 -35.19
N SER A 115 13.56 8.81 -34.03
CA SER A 115 14.63 8.78 -33.02
C SER A 115 14.89 7.36 -32.49
N VAL A 116 13.82 6.59 -32.23
CA VAL A 116 13.95 5.19 -31.78
C VAL A 116 14.62 4.34 -32.84
N ALA A 117 14.23 4.47 -34.11
CA ALA A 117 14.83 3.70 -35.23
C ALA A 117 16.34 3.98 -35.37
N LEU A 118 16.78 5.24 -35.16
CA LEU A 118 18.18 5.61 -35.28
C LEU A 118 19.03 5.24 -34.06
N LEU A 119 18.50 5.34 -32.86
CA LEU A 119 19.30 5.33 -31.63
C LEU A 119 19.07 4.11 -30.73
N SER A 120 18.04 3.28 -31.02
CA SER A 120 17.65 2.15 -30.16
C SER A 120 18.78 1.18 -29.86
N GLU A 121 19.58 0.79 -30.86
CA GLU A 121 20.72 -0.10 -30.64
C GLU A 121 21.78 0.52 -29.72
N GLN A 122 22.05 1.82 -29.89
CA GLN A 122 23.00 2.53 -29.04
C GLN A 122 22.49 2.58 -27.60
N TRP A 123 21.22 2.88 -27.40
CA TRP A 123 20.61 2.96 -26.08
C TRP A 123 20.59 1.59 -25.38
N LEU A 124 20.17 0.54 -26.07
CA LEU A 124 20.14 -0.82 -25.51
C LEU A 124 21.53 -1.31 -25.15
N ARG A 125 22.52 -1.10 -26.04
CA ARG A 125 23.93 -1.44 -25.73
C ARG A 125 24.48 -0.63 -24.56
N ALA A 126 24.13 0.64 -24.44
CA ALA A 126 24.51 1.46 -23.30
C ALA A 126 23.88 0.92 -21.99
N LEU A 127 22.59 0.57 -22.03
CA LEU A 127 21.87 0.01 -20.88
C LEU A 127 22.51 -1.32 -20.43
N ASP A 128 22.82 -2.24 -21.36
CA ASP A 128 23.46 -3.52 -21.05
C ASP A 128 24.85 -3.38 -20.41
N ARG A 129 25.57 -2.27 -20.71
CA ARG A 129 26.91 -1.98 -20.16
C ARG A 129 26.85 -1.19 -18.85
N THR A 130 25.71 -0.63 -18.52
CA THR A 130 25.57 0.24 -17.35
C THR A 130 25.24 -0.62 -16.12
N SER A 131 26.07 -0.50 -15.08
CA SER A 131 25.79 -1.19 -13.82
C SER A 131 24.50 -0.66 -13.17
N PRO A 132 23.77 -1.49 -12.40
CA PRO A 132 22.63 -1.03 -11.63
C PRO A 132 22.93 0.19 -10.76
N ASP A 133 24.09 0.24 -10.14
CA ASP A 133 24.52 1.36 -9.29
C ASP A 133 24.72 2.66 -10.09
N ALA A 134 25.22 2.55 -11.34
CA ALA A 134 25.39 3.71 -12.21
C ALA A 134 24.03 4.24 -12.72
N ILE A 135 23.07 3.35 -12.96
CA ILE A 135 21.68 3.72 -13.30
C ILE A 135 21.06 4.44 -12.11
N GLU A 136 21.17 3.88 -10.90
CA GLU A 136 20.67 4.50 -9.68
C GLU A 136 21.28 5.89 -9.45
N ALA A 137 22.61 6.01 -9.58
CA ALA A 137 23.31 7.29 -9.43
C ALA A 137 22.84 8.35 -10.45
N ALA A 138 22.55 7.92 -11.68
CA ALA A 138 22.02 8.83 -12.74
C ALA A 138 20.58 9.27 -12.45
N LEU A 139 19.75 8.41 -11.85
CA LEU A 139 18.36 8.70 -11.49
C LEU A 139 18.25 9.57 -10.22
N LEU A 140 19.22 9.48 -9.30
CA LEU A 140 19.21 10.20 -8.02
C LEU A 140 19.56 11.69 -8.20
N THR A 141 18.60 12.44 -8.71
CA THR A 141 18.69 13.91 -8.74
C THR A 141 18.64 14.51 -7.32
N ALA A 142 19.02 15.78 -7.17
CA ALA A 142 18.93 16.49 -5.89
C ALA A 142 17.50 16.48 -5.30
N GLY A 143 16.46 16.53 -6.14
CA GLY A 143 15.07 16.45 -5.72
C GLY A 143 14.69 15.06 -5.19
N MET A 144 15.26 13.99 -5.75
CA MET A 144 14.98 12.61 -5.33
C MET A 144 15.75 12.19 -4.08
N ARG A 145 16.80 12.93 -3.72
CA ARG A 145 17.56 12.71 -2.46
C ARG A 145 16.89 13.29 -1.23
N LYS A 146 15.73 13.91 -1.38
CA LYS A 146 14.97 14.46 -0.26
C LYS A 146 14.47 13.31 0.61
N ALA A 147 14.81 13.37 1.91
CA ALA A 147 14.33 12.40 2.87
C ALA A 147 12.80 12.40 2.92
N THR A 148 12.21 11.22 2.84
CA THR A 148 10.78 11.04 3.00
C THR A 148 10.48 10.31 4.32
N SER A 149 9.28 10.49 4.85
CA SER A 149 8.92 9.85 6.11
C SER A 149 8.57 8.37 5.90
N PRO A 150 8.97 7.48 6.82
CA PRO A 150 8.55 6.07 6.78
C PRO A 150 7.03 5.88 6.83
N GLU A 151 6.28 6.85 7.37
CA GLU A 151 4.82 6.85 7.39
C GLU A 151 4.23 6.84 5.97
N LEU A 152 4.88 7.50 5.00
CA LEU A 152 4.45 7.42 3.61
C LEU A 152 4.60 6.00 3.07
N ILE A 153 5.70 5.32 3.39
CA ILE A 153 5.89 3.91 3.00
C ILE A 153 4.78 3.04 3.57
N ALA A 154 4.46 3.23 4.86
CA ALA A 154 3.37 2.53 5.54
C ALA A 154 2.03 2.76 4.84
N ASP A 155 1.69 4.03 4.55
CA ASP A 155 0.42 4.38 3.91
C ASP A 155 0.28 3.77 2.50
N VAL A 156 1.36 3.81 1.71
CA VAL A 156 1.37 3.26 0.35
C VAL A 156 1.23 1.74 0.37
N ILE A 157 1.94 1.05 1.27
CA ILE A 157 1.88 -0.42 1.34
C ILE A 157 0.52 -0.91 1.85
N ASP A 158 -0.08 -0.18 2.79
CA ASP A 158 -1.40 -0.52 3.34
C ASP A 158 -2.51 -0.39 2.28
N LEU A 159 -2.34 0.45 1.23
CA LEU A 159 -3.29 0.53 0.11
C LEU A 159 -3.38 -0.75 -0.72
N LYS A 160 -2.41 -1.65 -0.61
CA LYS A 160 -2.44 -2.94 -1.31
C LYS A 160 -3.73 -3.72 -1.07
N LEU A 161 -4.26 -3.63 0.15
CA LEU A 161 -5.50 -4.27 0.57
C LEU A 161 -6.37 -3.26 1.31
N PRO A 162 -7.61 -2.99 0.86
CA PRO A 162 -8.43 -1.94 1.46
C PRO A 162 -8.59 -2.03 2.98
N TRP A 163 -8.70 -3.24 3.53
CA TRP A 163 -8.84 -3.46 4.98
C TRP A 163 -7.55 -3.23 5.78
N MET A 164 -6.41 -2.99 5.12
CA MET A 164 -5.14 -2.68 5.77
C MET A 164 -4.88 -1.19 5.92
N THR A 165 -5.74 -0.33 5.39
CA THR A 165 -5.55 1.13 5.50
C THR A 165 -5.35 1.55 6.96
N GLY A 166 -4.17 2.14 7.26
CA GLY A 166 -3.77 2.57 8.59
C GLY A 166 -3.25 1.46 9.51
N PHE A 167 -3.16 0.22 9.03
CA PHE A 167 -2.69 -0.92 9.79
C PHE A 167 -1.25 -0.75 10.30
N SER A 168 -0.34 -0.41 9.40
CA SER A 168 1.09 -0.24 9.74
C SER A 168 1.31 0.91 10.73
N ARG A 169 0.55 2.00 10.62
CA ARG A 169 0.61 3.10 11.60
C ARG A 169 0.11 2.68 12.98
N ALA A 170 -0.99 1.91 13.04
CA ALA A 170 -1.51 1.38 14.30
C ALA A 170 -0.50 0.45 14.98
N VAL A 171 0.11 -0.46 14.22
CA VAL A 171 1.19 -1.33 14.72
C VAL A 171 2.34 -0.51 15.27
N ALA A 172 2.82 0.49 14.54
CA ALA A 172 3.93 1.34 14.97
C ALA A 172 3.64 2.07 16.29
N GLN A 173 2.45 2.65 16.43
CA GLN A 173 2.05 3.39 17.64
C GLN A 173 1.94 2.49 18.86
N ILE A 174 1.29 1.34 18.71
CA ILE A 174 1.12 0.37 19.81
C ILE A 174 2.48 -0.18 20.22
N SER A 175 3.32 -0.55 19.26
CA SER A 175 4.67 -1.06 19.55
C SER A 175 5.52 -0.03 20.33
N ALA A 176 5.47 1.26 19.93
CA ALA A 176 6.22 2.30 20.63
C ALA A 176 5.69 2.53 22.06
N ALA A 177 4.36 2.50 22.26
CA ALA A 177 3.77 2.62 23.59
C ALA A 177 4.15 1.44 24.50
N CYS A 178 4.17 0.22 23.98
CA CYS A 178 4.62 -0.95 24.75
C CYS A 178 6.12 -0.87 25.09
N CYS A 179 6.96 -0.36 24.20
CA CYS A 179 8.37 -0.10 24.50
C CYS A 179 8.54 0.90 25.65
N GLU A 180 7.72 1.95 25.69
CA GLU A 180 7.71 2.94 26.79
C GLU A 180 7.32 2.28 28.12
N ASN A 181 6.26 1.45 28.14
CA ASN A 181 5.81 0.71 29.33
C ASN A 181 6.87 -0.30 29.82
N ALA A 182 7.51 -0.99 28.89
CA ALA A 182 8.60 -1.93 29.18
C ALA A 182 9.93 -1.25 29.59
N GLY A 183 9.95 0.09 29.71
CA GLY A 183 11.13 0.86 30.13
C GLY A 183 12.28 0.91 29.13
N LEU A 184 12.04 0.62 27.85
CA LEU A 184 13.07 0.73 26.83
C LEU A 184 13.40 2.21 26.55
N ASP A 185 14.64 2.47 26.16
CA ASP A 185 15.12 3.80 25.87
C ASP A 185 14.44 4.42 24.63
N ARG A 186 14.54 5.73 24.47
CA ARG A 186 13.92 6.48 23.35
C ARG A 186 14.43 6.06 21.98
N VAL A 187 15.67 5.55 21.90
CA VAL A 187 16.25 5.10 20.64
C VAL A 187 15.56 3.79 20.22
N SER A 188 15.42 2.85 21.15
CA SER A 188 14.66 1.60 20.93
C SER A 188 13.21 1.87 20.61
N GLN A 189 12.53 2.77 21.34
CA GLN A 189 11.15 3.17 21.05
C GLN A 189 11.01 3.70 19.62
N SER A 190 11.89 4.62 19.19
CA SER A 190 11.90 5.17 17.83
C SER A 190 12.19 4.11 16.77
N ARG A 191 13.08 3.18 17.07
CA ARG A 191 13.43 2.07 16.18
C ARG A 191 12.26 1.12 15.98
N VAL A 192 11.60 0.71 17.06
CA VAL A 192 10.43 -0.18 16.99
C VAL A 192 9.25 0.51 16.31
N TYR A 193 9.04 1.81 16.54
CA TYR A 193 8.06 2.60 15.81
C TYR A 193 8.30 2.51 14.30
N ARG A 194 9.52 2.79 13.84
CA ARG A 194 9.88 2.72 12.42
C ARG A 194 9.80 1.29 11.88
N ALA A 195 10.21 0.29 12.65
CA ALA A 195 10.03 -1.12 12.30
C ALA A 195 8.55 -1.47 12.10
N GLY A 196 7.67 -0.97 12.96
CA GLY A 196 6.22 -1.10 12.82
C GLY A 196 5.66 -0.47 11.54
N LEU A 197 6.19 0.69 11.12
CA LEU A 197 5.78 1.33 9.86
C LEU A 197 6.16 0.51 8.62
N ILE A 198 7.32 -0.15 8.64
CA ILE A 198 7.86 -0.83 7.45
C ILE A 198 7.64 -2.34 7.43
N HIS A 199 7.10 -2.95 8.51
CA HIS A 199 6.97 -4.41 8.62
C HIS A 199 6.18 -5.04 7.47
N GLY A 200 5.24 -4.30 6.89
CA GLY A 200 4.39 -4.72 5.78
C GLY A 200 5.00 -4.61 4.39
N ILE A 201 6.20 -4.01 4.20
CA ILE A 201 6.78 -3.75 2.86
C ILE A 201 6.86 -5.02 2.02
N GLY A 202 7.25 -6.13 2.59
CA GLY A 202 7.40 -7.40 1.88
C GLY A 202 6.09 -7.95 1.32
N SER A 203 4.94 -7.44 1.79
CA SER A 203 3.64 -7.79 1.23
C SER A 203 3.52 -7.41 -0.25
N ALA A 204 4.29 -6.40 -0.72
CA ALA A 204 4.33 -5.99 -2.12
C ALA A 204 4.75 -7.15 -3.07
N ALA A 205 5.60 -8.05 -2.60
CA ALA A 205 6.06 -9.22 -3.35
C ALA A 205 5.07 -10.41 -3.34
N VAL A 206 4.00 -10.34 -2.54
CA VAL A 206 3.04 -11.42 -2.35
C VAL A 206 1.77 -11.11 -3.14
N PRO A 207 1.24 -12.03 -3.98
CA PRO A 207 0.00 -11.82 -4.71
C PRO A 207 -1.20 -11.55 -3.77
N ASN A 208 -2.14 -10.67 -4.18
CA ASN A 208 -3.31 -10.33 -3.36
C ASN A 208 -4.14 -11.56 -2.96
N ALA A 209 -4.28 -12.54 -3.86
CA ALA A 209 -4.97 -13.80 -3.56
C ALA A 209 -4.37 -14.60 -2.39
N ALA A 210 -3.11 -14.36 -2.03
CA ALA A 210 -2.51 -14.98 -0.86
C ALA A 210 -2.99 -14.35 0.47
N TYR A 211 -3.71 -13.24 0.39
CA TYR A 211 -4.32 -12.56 1.54
C TYR A 211 -5.83 -12.83 1.67
N ASP A 212 -6.37 -13.70 0.83
CA ASP A 212 -7.75 -14.18 0.95
C ASP A 212 -7.92 -15.03 2.21
N ASP A 213 -9.14 -15.51 2.45
CA ASP A 213 -9.46 -16.30 3.64
C ASP A 213 -8.41 -17.40 3.89
N PRO A 214 -7.76 -17.41 5.07
CA PRO A 214 -6.75 -18.42 5.42
C PRO A 214 -7.25 -19.87 5.27
N SER A 215 -8.55 -20.13 5.48
CA SER A 215 -9.15 -21.46 5.37
C SER A 215 -9.18 -21.99 3.93
N THR A 216 -9.14 -21.11 2.95
CA THR A 216 -9.19 -21.47 1.51
C THR A 216 -7.82 -21.36 0.83
N ARG A 217 -6.79 -20.93 1.57
CA ARG A 217 -5.45 -20.69 1.03
C ARG A 217 -4.76 -21.97 0.60
N SER A 218 -4.32 -22.04 -0.65
CA SER A 218 -3.53 -23.17 -1.14
C SER A 218 -2.14 -23.22 -0.46
N ALA A 219 -1.51 -24.41 -0.44
CA ALA A 219 -0.16 -24.56 0.11
C ALA A 219 0.85 -23.61 -0.56
N SER A 220 0.78 -23.45 -1.89
CA SER A 220 1.67 -22.53 -2.63
C SER A 220 1.41 -21.05 -2.30
N ALA A 221 0.15 -20.66 -2.05
CA ALA A 221 -0.19 -19.31 -1.60
C ALA A 221 0.29 -19.08 -0.17
N TRP A 222 0.21 -20.10 0.68
CA TRP A 222 0.70 -20.06 2.07
C TRP A 222 2.23 -19.89 2.10
N GLU A 223 2.98 -20.62 1.30
CA GLU A 223 4.43 -20.47 1.21
C GLU A 223 4.84 -19.07 0.75
N ARG A 224 4.17 -18.49 -0.24
CA ARG A 224 4.42 -17.12 -0.66
C ARG A 224 4.11 -16.10 0.43
N PHE A 225 3.01 -16.29 1.14
CA PHE A 225 2.61 -15.43 2.25
C PHE A 225 3.66 -15.41 3.38
N ARG A 226 4.18 -16.59 3.75
CA ARG A 226 5.21 -16.73 4.78
C ARG A 226 6.53 -16.05 4.43
N LEU A 227 6.79 -15.77 3.16
CA LEU A 227 7.99 -15.05 2.72
C LEU A 227 7.87 -13.53 2.82
N ALA A 228 6.72 -12.97 3.18
CA ALA A 228 6.57 -11.52 3.32
C ALA A 228 7.62 -10.89 4.26
N PRO A 229 7.91 -11.43 5.46
CA PRO A 229 8.93 -10.87 6.34
C PRO A 229 10.36 -10.98 5.76
N TYR A 230 10.66 -12.01 4.97
CA TYR A 230 11.92 -12.12 4.23
C TYR A 230 12.08 -10.99 3.22
N TRP A 231 11.02 -10.68 2.46
CA TRP A 231 11.04 -9.58 1.50
C TRP A 231 11.14 -8.22 2.21
N THR A 232 10.52 -8.06 3.38
CA THR A 232 10.69 -6.87 4.22
C THR A 232 12.16 -6.65 4.59
N LEU A 233 12.83 -7.68 5.09
CA LEU A 233 14.26 -7.63 5.43
C LEU A 233 15.10 -7.27 4.22
N ARG A 234 14.87 -7.96 3.10
CA ARG A 234 15.65 -7.76 1.88
C ARG A 234 15.49 -6.35 1.32
N ALA A 235 14.27 -5.82 1.29
CA ALA A 235 14.02 -4.46 0.84
C ALA A 235 14.64 -3.41 1.77
N GLY A 236 14.48 -3.58 3.08
CA GLY A 236 15.00 -2.62 4.06
C GLY A 236 16.52 -2.57 4.12
N ARG A 237 17.21 -3.69 3.87
CA ARG A 237 18.68 -3.72 3.76
C ARG A 237 19.24 -2.94 2.59
N GLN A 238 18.44 -2.64 1.58
CA GLN A 238 18.85 -1.74 0.48
C GLN A 238 18.85 -0.27 0.91
N ILE A 239 18.28 0.05 2.07
CA ILE A 239 18.17 1.40 2.59
C ILE A 239 18.98 1.47 3.91
N PRO A 240 20.22 1.98 3.90
CA PRO A 240 21.10 1.96 5.09
C PRO A 240 20.46 2.55 6.36
N ALA A 241 19.61 3.56 6.18
CA ALA A 241 18.87 4.20 7.28
C ALA A 241 17.76 3.33 7.90
N LEU A 242 17.41 2.20 7.28
CA LEU A 242 16.33 1.30 7.72
C LEU A 242 16.81 -0.13 8.01
N GLU A 243 18.09 -0.43 7.88
CA GLU A 243 18.64 -1.78 8.01
C GLU A 243 18.29 -2.43 9.36
N ARG A 244 18.48 -1.70 10.46
CA ARG A 244 18.18 -2.19 11.81
C ARG A 244 16.67 -2.34 12.04
N GLU A 245 15.89 -1.42 11.55
CA GLU A 245 14.44 -1.47 11.59
C GLU A 245 13.90 -2.65 10.78
N ALA A 246 14.46 -2.91 9.61
CA ALA A 246 14.08 -4.04 8.76
C ALA A 246 14.44 -5.39 9.42
N GLU A 247 15.54 -5.46 10.16
CA GLU A 247 15.87 -6.66 10.94
C GLU A 247 14.77 -6.94 11.97
N ILE A 248 14.38 -5.96 12.79
CA ILE A 248 13.29 -6.09 13.76
C ILE A 248 11.97 -6.42 13.05
N ALA A 249 11.63 -5.68 11.99
CA ALA A 249 10.41 -5.86 11.21
C ALA A 249 10.25 -7.28 10.66
N SER A 250 11.35 -7.92 10.31
CA SER A 250 11.36 -9.28 9.77
C SER A 250 11.00 -10.38 10.79
N PHE A 251 10.95 -10.06 12.07
CA PHE A 251 10.46 -10.95 13.12
C PHE A 251 8.94 -10.81 13.41
N ALA A 252 8.23 -9.94 12.71
CA ALA A 252 6.83 -9.59 13.01
C ALA A 252 5.88 -10.80 13.14
N HIS A 253 6.21 -11.90 12.46
CA HIS A 253 5.42 -13.14 12.48
C HIS A 253 6.13 -14.33 13.13
N GLU A 254 7.28 -14.12 13.78
CA GLU A 254 7.90 -15.15 14.62
C GLU A 254 7.12 -15.34 15.92
N ARG A 255 7.27 -16.51 16.52
CA ARG A 255 6.60 -16.89 17.76
C ARG A 255 7.63 -17.52 18.72
N LEU A 256 7.47 -17.31 20.03
CA LEU A 256 8.44 -17.76 21.01
C LEU A 256 8.59 -19.29 21.06
N ASP A 257 7.55 -20.03 20.67
CA ASP A 257 7.55 -21.50 20.55
C ASP A 257 8.21 -22.02 19.25
N GLY A 258 8.62 -21.13 18.35
CA GLY A 258 9.20 -21.48 17.04
C GLY A 258 8.17 -21.81 15.96
N SER A 259 6.87 -21.67 16.23
CA SER A 259 5.79 -21.92 15.26
C SER A 259 5.62 -20.78 14.25
N GLY A 260 6.37 -19.68 14.42
CA GLY A 260 6.34 -18.52 13.55
C GLY A 260 7.03 -18.74 12.20
N TYR A 261 7.21 -17.66 11.45
CA TYR A 261 7.84 -17.64 10.13
C TYR A 261 8.50 -16.26 9.89
N PHE A 262 9.53 -16.15 9.05
CA PHE A 262 10.03 -17.15 8.07
C PHE A 262 11.22 -17.96 8.59
N ARG A 263 11.86 -17.55 9.71
CA ARG A 263 13.07 -18.20 10.24
C ARG A 263 12.76 -19.37 11.15
N GLY A 264 11.57 -19.41 11.76
CA GLY A 264 11.28 -20.31 12.87
C GLY A 264 12.11 -20.00 14.11
N ALA A 265 12.40 -18.73 14.34
CA ALA A 265 13.14 -18.27 15.51
C ALA A 265 12.32 -18.51 16.78
N SER A 266 12.97 -18.84 17.89
CA SER A 266 12.29 -19.19 19.14
C SER A 266 12.96 -18.60 20.38
N GLY A 267 12.19 -18.43 21.44
CA GLY A 267 12.67 -18.05 22.77
C GLY A 267 13.57 -16.81 22.75
N LYS A 268 14.75 -16.93 23.33
CA LYS A 268 15.71 -15.82 23.49
C LYS A 268 16.33 -15.35 22.18
N THR A 269 16.21 -16.08 21.07
CA THR A 269 16.73 -15.64 19.77
C THR A 269 15.87 -14.52 19.16
N ILE A 270 14.66 -14.29 19.68
CA ILE A 270 13.80 -13.18 19.29
C ILE A 270 14.08 -12.01 20.23
N PRO A 271 14.66 -10.88 19.74
CA PRO A 271 14.93 -9.70 20.56
C PRO A 271 13.66 -9.11 21.19
N MET A 272 13.79 -8.40 22.30
CA MET A 272 12.66 -7.79 23.02
C MET A 272 11.83 -6.88 22.11
N GLU A 273 12.48 -6.01 21.34
CA GLU A 273 11.83 -5.12 20.38
C GLU A 273 10.99 -5.89 19.35
N ALA A 274 11.49 -7.05 18.90
CA ALA A 274 10.78 -7.89 17.94
C ALA A 274 9.60 -8.63 18.56
N ARG A 275 9.68 -9.04 19.84
CA ARG A 275 8.55 -9.63 20.58
C ARG A 275 7.44 -8.61 20.75
N ILE A 276 7.78 -7.37 21.12
CA ILE A 276 6.81 -6.26 21.22
C ILE A 276 6.15 -6.03 19.87
N LEU A 277 6.93 -5.90 18.79
CA LEU A 277 6.40 -5.73 17.45
C LEU A 277 5.46 -6.88 17.03
N GLY A 278 5.88 -8.13 17.21
CA GLY A 278 5.09 -9.31 16.84
C GLY A 278 3.76 -9.42 17.60
N THR A 279 3.75 -9.01 18.88
CA THR A 279 2.54 -8.95 19.70
C THR A 279 1.62 -7.81 19.24
N ALA A 280 2.18 -6.64 18.94
CA ALA A 280 1.42 -5.50 18.40
C ALA A 280 0.79 -5.81 17.04
N VAL A 281 1.53 -6.48 16.14
CA VAL A 281 0.99 -6.94 14.84
C VAL A 281 -0.20 -7.87 15.07
N ALA A 282 -0.06 -8.90 15.91
CA ALA A 282 -1.13 -9.84 16.20
C ALA A 282 -2.35 -9.16 16.85
N TRP A 283 -2.12 -8.20 17.74
CA TRP A 283 -3.17 -7.38 18.33
C TRP A 283 -3.95 -6.59 17.29
N VAL A 284 -3.24 -5.81 16.44
CA VAL A 284 -3.89 -4.98 15.40
C VAL A 284 -4.61 -5.87 14.40
N GLU A 285 -4.06 -7.05 14.06
CA GLU A 285 -4.75 -8.04 13.23
C GLU A 285 -6.08 -8.47 13.83
N LEU A 286 -6.13 -8.83 15.10
CA LEU A 286 -7.35 -9.24 15.79
C LEU A 286 -8.38 -8.10 15.87
N ARG A 287 -7.93 -6.89 16.11
CA ARG A 287 -8.74 -5.67 16.21
C ARG A 287 -9.20 -5.11 14.85
N SER A 288 -8.64 -5.57 13.74
CA SER A 288 -9.00 -5.16 12.39
C SER A 288 -10.04 -6.09 11.79
N ALA A 289 -11.10 -5.54 11.18
CA ALA A 289 -12.03 -6.32 10.39
C ALA A 289 -11.32 -6.89 9.15
N ARG A 290 -11.69 -8.08 8.75
CA ARG A 290 -11.24 -8.76 7.54
C ARG A 290 -12.47 -9.15 6.72
N PRO A 291 -12.37 -9.38 5.40
CA PRO A 291 -13.51 -9.83 4.59
C PRO A 291 -14.19 -11.09 5.16
N TRP A 292 -13.44 -11.97 5.82
CA TRP A 292 -13.93 -13.24 6.39
C TRP A 292 -14.15 -13.20 7.90
N ARG A 293 -13.85 -12.09 8.59
CA ARG A 293 -13.93 -12.01 10.06
C ARG A 293 -14.17 -10.58 10.55
N LYS A 294 -15.11 -10.41 11.45
CA LYS A 294 -15.29 -9.14 12.18
C LYS A 294 -14.08 -8.82 13.07
N ALA A 295 -13.87 -7.54 13.36
CA ALA A 295 -12.91 -7.12 14.39
C ALA A 295 -13.35 -7.65 15.75
N LEU A 296 -12.40 -8.12 16.55
CA LEU A 296 -12.65 -8.47 17.95
C LEU A 296 -12.68 -7.18 18.80
N SER A 297 -13.42 -7.21 19.91
CA SER A 297 -13.30 -6.18 20.96
C SER A 297 -11.92 -6.23 21.62
N ALA A 298 -11.52 -5.19 22.34
CA ALA A 298 -10.24 -5.15 23.05
C ALA A 298 -10.11 -6.33 24.04
N SER A 299 -11.17 -6.59 24.81
CA SER A 299 -11.18 -7.70 25.77
C SER A 299 -11.07 -9.07 25.11
N GLU A 300 -11.76 -9.29 23.98
CA GLU A 300 -11.67 -10.54 23.23
C GLU A 300 -10.27 -10.75 22.63
N ALA A 301 -9.67 -9.69 22.10
CA ALA A 301 -8.32 -9.74 21.53
C ALA A 301 -7.26 -10.05 22.60
N VAL A 302 -7.31 -9.42 23.78
CA VAL A 302 -6.44 -9.77 24.92
C VAL A 302 -6.66 -11.23 25.32
N ALA A 303 -7.90 -11.65 25.51
CA ALA A 303 -8.21 -13.03 25.90
C ALA A 303 -7.67 -14.05 24.89
N GLN A 304 -7.73 -13.74 23.60
CA GLN A 304 -7.19 -14.59 22.54
C GLN A 304 -5.67 -14.64 22.59
N LEU A 305 -4.98 -13.49 22.71
CA LEU A 305 -3.52 -13.44 22.79
C LEU A 305 -2.99 -14.11 24.06
N MET A 306 -3.69 -13.97 25.20
CA MET A 306 -3.34 -14.65 26.45
C MET A 306 -3.49 -16.17 26.34
N LYS A 307 -4.46 -16.69 25.58
CA LYS A 307 -4.52 -18.13 25.27
C LYS A 307 -3.30 -18.60 24.48
N GLU A 308 -2.86 -17.80 23.52
CA GLU A 308 -1.65 -18.09 22.73
C GLU A 308 -0.36 -17.94 23.56
N ALA A 309 -0.31 -16.99 24.49
CA ALA A 309 0.81 -16.84 25.43
C ALA A 309 0.94 -18.04 26.36
N LYS A 310 -0.20 -18.61 26.85
CA LYS A 310 -0.20 -19.83 27.68
C LYS A 310 0.40 -21.05 27.00
N ILE A 311 0.35 -21.13 25.67
CA ILE A 311 0.99 -22.20 24.88
C ILE A 311 2.37 -21.81 24.37
N GLY A 312 2.92 -20.72 24.86
CA GLY A 312 4.32 -20.31 24.61
C GLY A 312 4.55 -19.50 23.33
N ARG A 313 3.51 -18.97 22.66
CA ARG A 313 3.67 -18.21 21.42
C ARG A 313 4.03 -16.75 21.62
N PHE A 314 3.51 -16.13 22.68
CA PHE A 314 3.76 -14.74 23.03
C PHE A 314 4.24 -14.62 24.48
N ASP A 315 4.84 -13.47 24.78
CA ASP A 315 5.20 -13.10 26.14
C ASP A 315 3.94 -12.56 26.85
N PRO A 316 3.50 -13.15 28.00
CA PRO A 316 2.31 -12.72 28.70
C PRO A 316 2.38 -11.24 29.14
N ASP A 317 3.51 -10.79 29.61
CA ASP A 317 3.68 -9.41 30.11
C ASP A 317 3.49 -8.41 28.96
N ILE A 318 4.04 -8.70 27.76
CA ILE A 318 3.85 -7.88 26.59
C ILE A 318 2.39 -7.89 26.12
N VAL A 319 1.69 -9.01 26.24
CA VAL A 319 0.24 -9.08 25.90
C VAL A 319 -0.58 -8.18 26.84
N GLU A 320 -0.27 -8.16 28.13
CA GLU A 320 -0.92 -7.27 29.10
C GLU A 320 -0.62 -5.80 28.80
N ASP A 321 0.63 -5.47 28.47
CA ASP A 321 1.05 -4.13 28.11
C ASP A 321 0.33 -3.62 26.86
N VAL A 322 0.21 -4.41 25.81
CA VAL A 322 -0.56 -4.08 24.59
C VAL A 322 -2.02 -3.81 24.95
N GLY A 323 -2.64 -4.65 25.76
CA GLY A 323 -4.03 -4.49 26.21
C GLY A 323 -4.24 -3.20 27.01
N SER A 324 -3.35 -2.90 27.95
CA SER A 324 -3.44 -1.71 28.80
C SER A 324 -3.11 -0.41 28.06
N SER A 325 -2.17 -0.43 27.12
CA SER A 325 -1.80 0.76 26.32
C SER A 325 -2.94 1.26 25.45
N THR A 326 -3.84 0.37 25.04
CA THR A 326 -5.00 0.70 24.20
C THR A 326 -6.26 1.05 24.99
N LEU A 327 -6.33 0.66 26.27
CA LEU A 327 -7.44 1.02 27.17
C LEU A 327 -7.26 2.41 27.81
N ALA A 328 -6.03 2.92 27.86
CA ALA A 328 -5.76 4.29 28.29
C ALA A 328 -6.03 5.24 27.12
N ASP A 329 -7.17 5.92 27.16
CA ASP A 329 -7.65 6.94 26.21
C ASP A 329 -6.62 8.09 26.07
N ARG A 330 -5.50 7.86 25.40
CA ARG A 330 -4.58 8.90 24.98
C ARG A 330 -5.17 9.52 23.71
N GLN A 331 -5.96 10.57 23.89
CA GLN A 331 -6.35 11.43 22.76
C GLN A 331 -5.08 11.79 21.96
N PRO A 332 -5.02 11.45 20.68
CA PRO A 332 -3.88 11.82 19.86
C PRO A 332 -3.76 13.34 19.89
N ARG A 333 -2.62 13.86 20.30
CA ARG A 333 -2.30 15.29 20.17
C ARG A 333 -2.51 15.66 18.69
N ARG A 334 -3.63 16.31 18.41
CA ARG A 334 -3.94 16.87 17.10
C ARG A 334 -2.77 17.78 16.69
N ARG A 335 -1.90 17.28 15.83
CA ARG A 335 -1.07 18.18 15.02
C ARG A 335 -2.04 19.04 14.23
N ARG A 336 -2.10 20.32 14.56
CA ARG A 336 -2.78 21.34 13.76
C ARG A 336 -2.06 21.41 12.41
N SER A 337 -2.56 20.69 11.42
CA SER A 337 -2.27 20.95 10.03
C SER A 337 -3.56 21.44 9.36
N ASN A 338 -3.40 22.38 8.45
CA ASN A 338 -4.38 23.19 7.77
C ASN A 338 -5.57 22.40 7.20
N THR A 339 -6.69 22.46 7.80
CA THR A 339 -8.08 22.87 7.51
C THR A 339 -8.86 22.22 6.39
N ILE A 340 -8.84 20.89 6.21
CA ILE A 340 -10.01 20.24 5.66
C ILE A 340 -10.90 19.85 6.84
N ARG A 341 -12.09 20.47 6.97
CA ARG A 341 -13.05 20.13 8.03
C ARG A 341 -14.07 19.16 7.49
N LEU A 342 -13.94 17.91 7.90
CA LEU A 342 -15.00 16.92 7.73
C LEU A 342 -15.97 17.02 8.94
N SER A 343 -17.27 16.85 8.68
CA SER A 343 -18.24 16.64 9.74
C SER A 343 -18.01 15.30 10.43
N SER A 344 -18.55 15.11 11.64
CA SER A 344 -18.47 13.81 12.33
C SER A 344 -18.97 12.68 11.45
N ARG A 345 -20.05 12.89 10.70
CA ARG A 345 -20.66 11.90 9.82
C ARG A 345 -19.78 11.60 8.58
N GLU A 346 -19.20 12.63 7.98
CA GLU A 346 -18.24 12.45 6.87
C GLU A 346 -16.98 11.70 7.34
N THR A 347 -16.49 11.95 8.56
CA THR A 347 -15.37 11.22 9.14
C THR A 347 -15.72 9.74 9.36
N GLU A 348 -16.90 9.43 9.88
CA GLU A 348 -17.36 8.05 10.06
C GLU A 348 -17.50 7.31 8.72
N VAL A 349 -18.09 7.98 7.71
CA VAL A 349 -18.19 7.42 6.35
C VAL A 349 -16.83 7.21 5.75
N LEU A 350 -15.94 8.21 5.78
CA LEU A 350 -14.56 8.11 5.28
C LEU A 350 -13.81 6.95 5.91
N HIS A 351 -13.88 6.80 7.22
CA HIS A 351 -13.23 5.72 7.94
C HIS A 351 -13.67 4.32 7.44
N ARG A 352 -14.95 4.14 7.14
CA ARG A 352 -15.45 2.85 6.65
C ARG A 352 -15.10 2.59 5.19
N ILE A 353 -15.27 3.59 4.32
CA ILE A 353 -14.93 3.42 2.91
C ILE A 353 -13.45 3.25 2.67
N SER A 354 -12.59 3.89 3.48
CA SER A 354 -11.13 3.71 3.40
C SER A 354 -10.69 2.29 3.75
N ARG A 355 -11.51 1.56 4.51
CA ARG A 355 -11.32 0.14 4.84
C ARG A 355 -12.03 -0.82 3.89
N GLY A 356 -12.56 -0.33 2.79
CA GLY A 356 -13.14 -1.13 1.72
C GLY A 356 -14.64 -1.39 1.84
N ALA A 357 -15.33 -0.86 2.86
CA ALA A 357 -16.77 -1.05 2.99
C ALA A 357 -17.53 -0.44 1.80
N SER A 358 -18.49 -1.17 1.27
CA SER A 358 -19.42 -0.68 0.25
C SER A 358 -20.41 0.34 0.82
N ASN A 359 -21.05 1.17 -0.03
CA ASN A 359 -22.05 2.10 0.44
C ASN A 359 -23.23 1.41 1.15
N LYS A 360 -23.57 0.17 0.75
CA LYS A 360 -24.63 -0.62 1.40
C LYS A 360 -24.23 -1.07 2.81
N GLU A 361 -22.97 -1.49 2.99
CA GLU A 361 -22.43 -1.87 4.30
C GLU A 361 -22.36 -0.67 5.22
N VAL A 362 -21.80 0.46 4.74
CA VAL A 362 -21.75 1.72 5.50
C VAL A 362 -23.16 2.19 5.90
N ALA A 363 -24.15 2.07 4.99
CA ALA A 363 -25.53 2.44 5.26
C ALA A 363 -26.13 1.59 6.39
N ARG A 364 -25.92 0.28 6.34
CA ARG A 364 -26.37 -0.65 7.39
C ARG A 364 -25.70 -0.36 8.74
N ASP A 365 -24.40 -0.12 8.74
CA ASP A 365 -23.62 0.10 9.96
C ASP A 365 -23.89 1.45 10.63
N LEU A 366 -24.38 2.42 9.87
CA LEU A 366 -24.64 3.78 10.33
C LEU A 366 -26.13 4.10 10.44
N ASP A 367 -27.00 3.14 10.18
CA ASP A 367 -28.45 3.31 10.13
C ASP A 367 -28.87 4.46 9.20
N LEU A 368 -28.36 4.38 7.95
CA LEU A 368 -28.62 5.36 6.88
C LEU A 368 -29.15 4.68 5.64
N SER A 369 -29.71 5.50 4.71
CA SER A 369 -29.95 5.00 3.36
C SER A 369 -28.66 4.93 2.54
N PRO A 370 -28.53 3.99 1.59
CA PRO A 370 -27.38 3.95 0.68
C PRO A 370 -27.20 5.24 -0.16
N SER A 371 -28.30 5.94 -0.47
CA SER A 371 -28.28 7.25 -1.14
C SER A 371 -27.68 8.35 -0.26
N THR A 372 -28.01 8.37 1.05
CA THR A 372 -27.41 9.29 2.00
C THR A 372 -25.90 9.05 2.15
N VAL A 373 -25.49 7.79 2.22
CA VAL A 373 -24.05 7.46 2.26
C VAL A 373 -23.36 7.93 1.00
N ARG A 374 -23.95 7.74 -0.17
CA ARG A 374 -23.40 8.24 -1.44
C ARG A 374 -23.16 9.75 -1.40
N THR A 375 -24.12 10.53 -0.92
CA THR A 375 -23.99 11.98 -0.76
C THR A 375 -22.81 12.35 0.16
N HIS A 376 -22.64 11.64 1.28
CA HIS A 376 -21.50 11.86 2.16
C HIS A 376 -20.16 11.50 1.50
N VAL A 377 -20.10 10.41 0.73
CA VAL A 377 -18.90 10.02 -0.02
C VAL A 377 -18.53 11.09 -1.06
N GLU A 378 -19.49 11.57 -1.83
CA GLU A 378 -19.31 12.64 -2.81
C GLU A 378 -18.81 13.94 -2.14
N SER A 379 -19.37 14.28 -0.98
CA SER A 379 -18.91 15.44 -0.19
C SER A 379 -17.48 15.28 0.33
N VAL A 380 -17.13 14.09 0.82
CA VAL A 380 -15.76 13.75 1.26
C VAL A 380 -14.79 13.85 0.08
N PHE A 381 -15.11 13.26 -1.06
CA PHE A 381 -14.27 13.31 -2.25
C PHE A 381 -14.01 14.74 -2.73
N ARG A 382 -15.06 15.56 -2.77
CA ARG A 382 -14.93 16.99 -3.11
C ARG A 382 -14.02 17.74 -2.13
N LYS A 383 -14.17 17.52 -0.80
CA LYS A 383 -13.35 18.16 0.22
C LYS A 383 -11.90 17.69 0.21
N LEU A 384 -11.68 16.43 -0.15
CA LEU A 384 -10.35 15.85 -0.29
C LEU A 384 -9.76 16.04 -1.70
N GLU A 385 -10.51 16.66 -2.64
CA GLU A 385 -10.08 16.85 -4.03
C GLU A 385 -9.59 15.54 -4.67
N CYS A 386 -10.41 14.51 -4.61
CA CYS A 386 -10.14 13.20 -5.20
C CYS A 386 -11.43 12.59 -5.75
N SER A 387 -11.32 11.54 -6.58
CA SER A 387 -12.49 10.86 -7.14
C SER A 387 -12.53 9.36 -6.83
N THR A 388 -11.47 8.82 -6.21
CA THR A 388 -11.40 7.40 -5.88
C THR A 388 -11.26 7.17 -4.37
N ARG A 389 -11.72 6.02 -3.89
CA ARG A 389 -11.60 5.62 -2.48
C ARG A 389 -10.14 5.45 -2.06
N ALA A 390 -9.29 4.93 -2.95
CA ALA A 390 -7.87 4.74 -2.68
C ALA A 390 -7.15 6.08 -2.47
N ALA A 391 -7.40 7.06 -3.34
CA ALA A 391 -6.85 8.41 -3.17
C ALA A 391 -7.39 9.11 -1.92
N ALA A 392 -8.69 8.95 -1.62
CA ALA A 392 -9.28 9.46 -0.39
C ALA A 392 -8.65 8.85 0.86
N ALA A 393 -8.43 7.53 0.87
CA ALA A 393 -7.79 6.84 1.97
C ALA A 393 -6.35 7.32 2.21
N LEU A 394 -5.56 7.44 1.12
CA LEU A 394 -4.18 7.91 1.19
C LEU A 394 -4.10 9.36 1.70
N LYS A 395 -4.91 10.27 1.13
CA LYS A 395 -4.98 11.66 1.58
C LYS A 395 -5.42 11.77 3.03
N ALA A 396 -6.44 11.04 3.42
CA ALA A 396 -6.95 11.03 4.79
C ALA A 396 -5.92 10.51 5.79
N SER A 397 -5.17 9.45 5.44
CA SER A 397 -4.08 8.92 6.26
C SER A 397 -2.95 9.94 6.42
N SER A 398 -2.48 10.52 5.33
CA SER A 398 -1.41 11.53 5.34
C SER A 398 -1.77 12.80 6.12
N MET A 399 -3.05 13.17 6.13
CA MET A 399 -3.58 14.34 6.87
C MET A 399 -3.94 14.01 8.32
N GLY A 400 -3.84 12.76 8.77
CA GLY A 400 -4.24 12.33 10.11
C GLY A 400 -5.75 12.44 10.35
N LEU A 401 -6.57 12.34 9.29
CA LEU A 401 -8.02 12.36 9.37
C LEU A 401 -8.63 10.99 9.68
N LEU A 402 -7.86 9.92 9.51
CA LEU A 402 -8.25 8.58 9.92
C LEU A 402 -7.78 8.34 11.35
N PRO A 403 -8.63 7.75 12.23
CA PRO A 403 -8.20 7.34 13.55
C PRO A 403 -7.11 6.27 13.45
N SER A 404 -6.10 6.41 14.28
CA SER A 404 -4.93 5.51 14.31
C SER A 404 -5.25 4.15 14.95
N GLU A 405 -6.39 4.00 15.59
CA GLU A 405 -6.85 2.74 16.18
C GLU A 405 -8.06 2.18 15.44
N PRO A 406 -8.23 0.86 15.44
CA PRO A 406 -9.50 0.23 15.09
C PRO A 406 -10.51 0.55 16.20
N THR A 407 -11.07 1.76 16.19
CA THR A 407 -12.02 2.23 17.22
C THR A 407 -13.35 1.50 17.10
N ASP A 408 -13.84 1.00 18.24
CA ASP A 408 -15.21 0.57 18.46
C ASP A 408 -16.16 1.76 18.34
N PHE A 409 -16.66 2.09 17.16
CA PHE A 409 -17.79 2.99 17.01
C PHE A 409 -19.12 2.38 17.47
N VAL A 410 -19.11 1.15 18.00
CA VAL A 410 -20.31 0.44 18.44
C VAL A 410 -20.75 0.87 19.87
N SER A 411 -19.91 1.56 20.63
CA SER A 411 -20.19 1.85 22.05
C SER A 411 -21.00 3.10 22.35
N LYS A 412 -21.33 3.96 21.37
CA LYS A 412 -22.12 5.18 21.64
C LYS A 412 -23.61 5.12 21.27
N ALA A 413 -24.08 3.99 20.71
CA ALA A 413 -25.50 3.85 20.38
C ALA A 413 -26.37 3.26 21.50
N ILE A 414 -25.81 2.90 22.66
CA ILE A 414 -26.56 2.23 23.75
C ILE A 414 -26.77 3.14 24.98
N SER A 415 -26.36 4.39 24.95
CA SER A 415 -26.51 5.31 26.10
C SER A 415 -27.59 6.37 25.95
N TYR A 416 -28.58 6.18 25.08
CA TYR A 416 -29.83 6.97 25.09
C TYR A 416 -31.03 6.04 24.94
N ARG A 417 -31.41 5.41 26.05
CA ARG A 417 -32.77 5.02 26.42
C ARG A 417 -32.97 5.23 27.89
#